data_3bdfec2842491bc4ed5817287e3ae1f0
#
_entry.id   3bdfec2842491bc4ed5817287e3ae1f0
#
_cell.length_a   1.000
_cell.length_b   1.000
_cell.length_c   1.000
_cell.angle_alpha   90.00
_cell.angle_beta   90.00
_cell.angle_gamma   90.00
#
_symmetry.space_group_name_H-M   'P 1'
#
loop_
_entity.id
_entity.type
_entity.pdbx_description
1 polymer ?
#
loop_
_entity_poly.entity_id
_entity_poly.type
_entity_poly.pdbx_seq_one_letter_code
_entity_poly.pdbx_strand_id
1 'polypeptide(L)'
;MESLNYKYVAAEMRYDGMDKNLFAVMPPMGWNSYDYYDTSVTEEQVKANADYMAKHLKQYGWEYIVVDIEWYSYDAGSQRDRYQYIPFWDVAMDEYSRLLPCEQRFPSAAGGKGFAPLAQYVHDLGLKFGIHIMRGIPRNAVHAHAKILHSTHTANEIAQPNNICEWNPDMYGIDPAAEGAQEYYDSLLA
;
A
#
# COMPACT_ATOMS: atom_id res chain seq x y z
N MET A 1 -29.06 9.42 -5.62
CA MET A 1 -27.61 9.15 -5.58
C MET A 1 -27.42 7.81 -6.26
N GLU A 2 -26.98 7.84 -7.51
CA GLU A 2 -26.73 6.64 -8.28
C GLU A 2 -25.53 5.92 -7.69
N SER A 3 -25.73 4.67 -7.32
CA SER A 3 -24.62 3.78 -6.97
C SER A 3 -23.76 3.58 -8.21
N LEU A 4 -22.61 4.22 -8.27
CA LEU A 4 -21.58 3.93 -9.25
C LEU A 4 -21.31 2.42 -9.23
N ASN A 5 -21.57 1.77 -10.33
CA ASN A 5 -21.45 0.33 -10.48
C ASN A 5 -19.96 0.00 -10.62
N TYR A 6 -19.27 -0.23 -9.50
CA TYR A 6 -17.83 -0.48 -9.43
C TYR A 6 -17.35 -1.59 -10.37
N LYS A 7 -18.21 -2.57 -10.67
CA LYS A 7 -17.90 -3.58 -11.69
C LYS A 7 -17.68 -3.00 -13.09
N TYR A 8 -18.23 -1.82 -13.37
CA TYR A 8 -18.04 -1.15 -14.66
C TYR A 8 -16.74 -0.36 -14.73
N VAL A 9 -16.32 0.27 -13.62
CA VAL A 9 -15.08 1.06 -13.60
C VAL A 9 -13.85 0.15 -13.73
N ALA A 10 -13.83 -0.99 -13.05
CA ALA A 10 -12.76 -1.98 -13.21
C ALA A 10 -12.74 -2.64 -14.59
N ALA A 11 -13.90 -2.76 -15.25
CA ALA A 11 -13.99 -3.31 -16.60
C ALA A 11 -13.58 -2.29 -17.69
N GLU A 12 -13.83 -0.99 -17.48
CA GLU A 12 -13.40 0.07 -18.41
C GLU A 12 -11.90 0.40 -18.31
N MET A 13 -11.27 0.12 -17.19
CA MET A 13 -9.81 0.16 -17.04
C MET A 13 -9.08 -1.04 -17.66
N ARG A 14 -9.79 -2.02 -18.20
CA ARG A 14 -9.16 -3.05 -19.01
C ARG A 14 -8.72 -2.42 -20.33
N TYR A 15 -7.45 -2.24 -20.44
CA TYR A 15 -6.49 -2.00 -21.54
C TYR A 15 -7.01 -2.23 -22.99
N ASP A 16 -8.27 -1.94 -23.29
CA ASP A 16 -8.82 -2.08 -24.62
C ASP A 16 -8.23 -1.01 -25.54
N GLY A 17 -7.18 -1.42 -26.22
CA GLY A 17 -6.56 -0.64 -27.29
C GLY A 17 -5.27 0.10 -26.94
N MET A 18 -4.75 0.04 -25.71
CA MET A 18 -3.44 0.59 -25.41
C MET A 18 -2.34 -0.47 -25.64
N ASP A 19 -1.35 -0.14 -26.45
CA ASP A 19 -0.19 -0.98 -26.64
C ASP A 19 0.56 -1.12 -25.31
N LYS A 20 0.55 -2.33 -24.74
CA LYS A 20 1.25 -2.65 -23.49
C LYS A 20 2.74 -2.28 -23.51
N ASN A 21 3.34 -2.20 -24.68
CA ASN A 21 4.74 -1.82 -24.85
C ASN A 21 4.98 -0.32 -24.60
N LEU A 22 3.92 0.50 -24.52
CA LEU A 22 4.04 1.91 -24.20
C LEU A 22 4.07 2.20 -22.70
N PHE A 23 3.72 1.22 -21.84
CA PHE A 23 3.68 1.44 -20.38
C PHE A 23 5.05 1.47 -19.72
N ALA A 24 6.00 0.70 -20.25
CA ALA A 24 7.33 0.60 -19.67
C ALA A 24 8.35 0.52 -20.81
N VAL A 25 8.47 1.59 -21.57
CA VAL A 25 9.46 1.72 -22.66
C VAL A 25 10.88 1.57 -22.11
N MET A 26 11.08 1.96 -20.86
CA MET A 26 12.34 1.79 -20.13
C MET A 26 12.05 1.25 -18.72
N PRO A 27 13.01 0.53 -18.09
CA PRO A 27 12.90 0.16 -16.70
C PRO A 27 12.65 1.40 -15.81
N PRO A 28 11.75 1.33 -14.83
CA PRO A 28 11.53 2.44 -13.90
C PRO A 28 12.81 2.70 -13.09
N MET A 29 13.18 3.96 -12.98
CA MET A 29 14.31 4.41 -12.16
C MET A 29 13.77 5.22 -10.99
N GLY A 30 14.11 4.81 -9.77
CA GLY A 30 13.59 5.47 -8.59
C GLY A 30 14.28 5.05 -7.31
N TRP A 31 13.84 5.63 -6.23
CA TRP A 31 14.24 5.33 -4.87
C TRP A 31 13.13 4.52 -4.18
N ASN A 32 13.54 3.49 -3.48
CA ASN A 32 12.69 2.69 -2.61
C ASN A 32 13.18 2.84 -1.17
N SER A 33 12.26 3.05 -0.23
CA SER A 33 12.63 3.33 1.16
C SER A 33 13.28 2.15 1.87
N TYR A 34 12.99 0.92 1.46
CA TYR A 34 13.46 -0.28 2.13
C TYR A 34 14.99 -0.40 2.16
N ASP A 35 15.65 -0.05 1.07
CA ASP A 35 17.09 -0.27 0.91
C ASP A 35 17.96 0.40 1.99
N TYR A 36 17.47 1.50 2.56
CA TYR A 36 18.20 2.22 3.61
C TYR A 36 17.44 2.29 4.94
N TYR A 37 16.13 2.53 4.90
CA TYR A 37 15.31 2.74 6.10
C TYR A 37 14.60 1.48 6.57
N ASP A 38 14.69 0.37 5.78
CA ASP A 38 13.98 -0.84 6.10
C ASP A 38 12.45 -0.55 6.19
N THR A 39 11.79 -0.94 7.25
CA THR A 39 10.37 -0.65 7.50
C THR A 39 10.13 0.67 8.26
N SER A 40 11.19 1.39 8.65
CA SER A 40 11.13 2.50 9.62
C SER A 40 10.97 3.90 9.01
N VAL A 41 10.89 4.01 7.68
CA VAL A 41 10.85 5.31 7.00
C VAL A 41 9.76 6.24 7.52
N THR A 42 10.07 7.51 7.62
CA THR A 42 9.14 8.59 8.02
C THR A 42 8.80 9.50 6.84
N GLU A 43 7.71 10.25 6.95
CA GLU A 43 7.31 11.24 5.95
C GLU A 43 8.41 12.27 5.66
N GLU A 44 9.10 12.74 6.70
CA GLU A 44 10.21 13.69 6.57
C GLU A 44 11.35 13.11 5.73
N GLN A 45 11.70 11.84 5.97
CA GLN A 45 12.74 11.15 5.21
C GLN A 45 12.33 10.92 3.75
N VAL A 46 11.07 10.57 3.49
CA VAL A 46 10.54 10.46 2.12
C VAL A 46 10.66 11.80 1.39
N LYS A 47 10.22 12.90 2.02
CA LYS A 47 10.33 14.25 1.45
C LYS A 47 11.78 14.64 1.16
N ALA A 48 12.70 14.40 2.09
CA ALA A 48 14.12 14.71 1.91
C ALA A 48 14.74 13.96 0.72
N ASN A 49 14.39 12.66 0.54
CA ASN A 49 14.85 11.89 -0.61
C ASN A 49 14.20 12.37 -1.92
N ALA A 50 12.92 12.75 -1.89
CA ALA A 50 12.23 13.33 -3.04
C ALA A 50 12.88 14.66 -3.48
N ASP A 51 13.17 15.55 -2.54
CA ASP A 51 13.86 16.82 -2.81
C ASP A 51 15.23 16.59 -3.45
N TYR A 52 16.00 15.66 -2.88
CA TYR A 52 17.31 15.31 -3.43
C TYR A 52 17.19 14.76 -4.85
N MET A 53 16.26 13.84 -5.08
CA MET A 53 16.03 13.25 -6.40
C MET A 53 15.59 14.29 -7.41
N ALA A 54 14.65 15.16 -7.07
CA ALA A 54 14.17 16.22 -7.95
C ALA A 54 15.31 17.16 -8.38
N LYS A 55 16.18 17.50 -7.44
CA LYS A 55 17.28 18.44 -7.67
C LYS A 55 18.44 17.84 -8.44
N HIS A 56 18.79 16.56 -8.19
CA HIS A 56 20.05 16.01 -8.63
C HIS A 56 19.94 14.85 -9.63
N LEU A 57 18.85 14.07 -9.58
CA LEU A 57 18.74 12.81 -10.32
C LEU A 57 17.66 12.81 -11.40
N LYS A 58 16.63 13.63 -11.25
CA LYS A 58 15.49 13.70 -12.19
C LYS A 58 15.93 13.93 -13.64
N GLN A 59 16.92 14.78 -13.87
CA GLN A 59 17.47 15.06 -15.20
C GLN A 59 18.05 13.80 -15.89
N TYR A 60 18.33 12.75 -15.13
CA TYR A 60 18.86 11.48 -15.65
C TYR A 60 17.80 10.38 -15.73
N GLY A 61 16.51 10.73 -15.53
CA GLY A 61 15.39 9.79 -15.65
C GLY A 61 14.98 9.11 -14.34
N TRP A 62 15.51 9.55 -13.20
CA TRP A 62 15.05 9.08 -11.88
C TRP A 62 13.76 9.79 -11.50
N GLU A 63 12.64 9.06 -11.45
CA GLU A 63 11.31 9.66 -11.35
C GLU A 63 10.45 9.11 -10.22
N TYR A 64 10.77 7.93 -9.68
CA TYR A 64 9.89 7.25 -8.74
C TYR A 64 10.38 7.37 -7.31
N ILE A 65 9.47 7.76 -6.41
CA ILE A 65 9.65 7.72 -4.95
C ILE A 65 8.67 6.69 -4.41
N VAL A 66 9.19 5.60 -3.84
CA VAL A 66 8.38 4.48 -3.37
C VAL A 66 8.54 4.29 -1.87
N VAL A 67 7.43 4.30 -1.14
CA VAL A 67 7.36 3.89 0.26
C VAL A 67 7.11 2.39 0.30
N ASP A 68 8.06 1.63 0.84
CA ASP A 68 8.00 0.18 0.93
C ASP A 68 7.14 -0.29 2.11
N ILE A 69 7.16 -1.56 2.41
CA ILE A 69 6.28 -2.26 3.37
C ILE A 69 6.25 -1.64 4.77
N GLU A 70 5.27 -2.04 5.57
CA GLU A 70 5.10 -1.67 6.97
C GLU A 70 4.81 -0.17 7.22
N TRP A 71 4.47 0.59 6.18
CA TRP A 71 4.06 2.00 6.32
C TRP A 71 2.81 2.17 7.22
N TYR A 72 2.08 1.10 7.42
CA TYR A 72 0.88 1.02 8.25
C TYR A 72 1.16 0.60 9.69
N SER A 73 2.36 0.10 10.01
CA SER A 73 2.67 -0.48 11.31
C SER A 73 3.12 0.58 12.30
N TYR A 74 2.62 0.48 13.54
CA TYR A 74 3.16 1.24 14.67
C TYR A 74 4.52 0.65 15.06
N ASP A 75 5.45 1.52 15.47
CA ASP A 75 6.81 1.13 15.89
C ASP A 75 7.61 0.25 14.90
N ALA A 76 7.27 0.28 13.62
CA ALA A 76 8.00 -0.44 12.59
C ALA A 76 9.50 -0.07 12.61
N GLY A 77 10.35 -1.07 12.42
CA GLY A 77 11.81 -0.92 12.47
C GLY A 77 12.42 -0.77 13.86
N SER A 78 11.62 -0.60 14.92
CA SER A 78 12.12 -0.47 16.29
C SER A 78 12.83 -1.73 16.82
N GLN A 79 12.52 -2.88 16.24
CA GLN A 79 13.02 -4.20 16.63
C GLN A 79 13.79 -4.90 15.51
N ARG A 80 14.48 -4.13 14.67
CA ARG A 80 15.15 -4.59 13.46
C ARG A 80 15.96 -5.89 13.62
N ASP A 81 16.63 -6.03 14.76
CA ASP A 81 17.48 -7.18 15.04
C ASP A 81 16.74 -8.41 15.55
N ARG A 82 15.45 -8.29 15.84
CA ARG A 82 14.69 -9.34 16.53
C ARG A 82 13.36 -9.71 15.89
N TYR A 83 12.47 -8.72 15.70
CA TYR A 83 11.06 -8.97 15.43
C TYR A 83 10.50 -7.91 14.49
N GLN A 84 11.15 -7.73 13.38
CA GLN A 84 10.69 -6.80 12.37
C GLN A 84 9.29 -7.18 11.85
N TYR A 85 9.00 -8.47 11.85
CA TYR A 85 7.79 -9.05 11.32
C TYR A 85 7.11 -9.89 12.38
N ILE A 86 6.21 -9.28 13.14
CA ILE A 86 5.48 -9.91 14.23
C ILE A 86 4.07 -10.26 13.74
N PRO A 87 3.63 -11.52 13.86
CA PRO A 87 2.23 -11.86 13.68
C PRO A 87 1.35 -11.01 14.63
N PHE A 88 0.28 -10.43 14.12
CA PHE A 88 -0.60 -9.54 14.91
C PHE A 88 0.07 -8.27 15.42
N TRP A 89 1.02 -7.73 14.67
CA TRP A 89 1.55 -6.41 14.97
C TRP A 89 0.42 -5.38 14.99
N ASP A 90 0.59 -4.34 15.81
CA ASP A 90 -0.35 -3.23 15.84
C ASP A 90 -0.23 -2.42 14.55
N VAL A 91 -1.32 -2.36 13.79
CA VAL A 91 -1.38 -1.74 12.47
C VAL A 91 -2.50 -0.71 12.40
N ALA A 92 -2.23 0.39 11.72
CA ALA A 92 -3.26 1.36 11.36
C ALA A 92 -4.16 0.76 10.27
N MET A 93 -5.45 0.60 10.60
CA MET A 93 -6.42 -0.06 9.71
C MET A 93 -7.81 0.54 9.94
N ASP A 94 -8.61 0.63 8.90
CA ASP A 94 -10.00 1.04 9.01
C ASP A 94 -10.95 -0.15 9.27
N GLU A 95 -12.25 0.15 9.42
CA GLU A 95 -13.29 -0.85 9.66
C GLU A 95 -13.52 -1.82 8.49
N TYR A 96 -12.96 -1.53 7.31
CA TYR A 96 -13.06 -2.32 6.09
C TYR A 96 -11.79 -3.13 5.79
N SER A 97 -10.96 -3.38 6.79
CA SER A 97 -9.71 -4.14 6.67
C SER A 97 -8.63 -3.45 5.81
N ARG A 98 -8.81 -2.17 5.44
CA ARG A 98 -7.83 -1.44 4.66
C ARG A 98 -6.74 -0.87 5.55
N LEU A 99 -5.50 -1.12 5.18
CA LEU A 99 -4.35 -0.54 5.85
C LEU A 99 -4.30 0.98 5.61
N LEU A 100 -3.98 1.72 6.65
CA LEU A 100 -3.83 3.17 6.63
C LEU A 100 -2.39 3.56 6.98
N PRO A 101 -1.87 4.68 6.42
CA PRO A 101 -0.56 5.16 6.84
C PRO A 101 -0.53 5.46 8.33
N CYS A 102 0.49 4.94 9.02
CA CYS A 102 0.69 5.22 10.45
C CYS A 102 0.94 6.71 10.67
N GLU A 103 0.00 7.41 11.30
CA GLU A 103 0.05 8.88 11.48
C GLU A 103 1.25 9.34 12.31
N GLN A 104 1.83 8.48 13.15
CA GLN A 104 3.05 8.80 13.90
C GLN A 104 4.24 9.01 12.98
N ARG A 105 4.31 8.27 11.87
CA ARG A 105 5.40 8.34 10.88
C ARG A 105 5.03 9.18 9.67
N PHE A 106 3.74 9.24 9.33
CA PHE A 106 3.19 9.98 8.20
C PHE A 106 2.12 10.97 8.69
N PRO A 107 2.50 12.05 9.40
CA PRO A 107 1.55 12.94 10.06
C PRO A 107 0.60 13.65 9.08
N SER A 108 0.97 13.83 7.83
CA SER A 108 0.09 14.43 6.84
C SER A 108 -1.10 13.53 6.46
N ALA A 109 -1.03 12.23 6.78
CA ALA A 109 -2.12 11.28 6.56
C ALA A 109 -3.29 11.47 7.53
N ALA A 110 -3.09 12.22 8.61
CA ALA A 110 -4.07 12.41 9.67
C ALA A 110 -5.42 12.91 9.14
N GLY A 111 -6.48 12.43 9.82
CA GLY A 111 -7.85 12.76 9.45
C GLY A 111 -8.36 12.05 8.21
N GLY A 112 -7.86 10.86 7.93
CA GLY A 112 -8.31 9.99 6.83
C GLY A 112 -7.81 10.42 5.44
N LYS A 113 -6.77 11.25 5.38
CA LYS A 113 -6.22 11.75 4.10
C LYS A 113 -5.36 10.72 3.37
N GLY A 114 -4.97 9.63 4.04
CA GLY A 114 -4.09 8.63 3.46
C GLY A 114 -2.77 9.24 2.98
N PHE A 115 -2.21 8.70 1.92
CA PHE A 115 -1.00 9.23 1.31
C PHE A 115 -1.22 10.44 0.39
N ALA A 116 -2.46 10.91 0.18
CA ALA A 116 -2.72 11.98 -0.78
C ALA A 116 -1.87 13.25 -0.58
N PRO A 117 -1.65 13.76 0.66
CA PRO A 117 -0.81 14.94 0.84
C PRO A 117 0.67 14.69 0.52
N LEU A 118 1.21 13.52 0.88
CA LEU A 118 2.59 13.17 0.56
C LEU A 118 2.77 12.92 -0.93
N ALA A 119 1.83 12.24 -1.56
CA ALA A 119 1.83 12.03 -3.01
C ALA A 119 1.80 13.35 -3.76
N GLN A 120 0.95 14.29 -3.33
CA GLN A 120 0.89 15.63 -3.92
C GLN A 120 2.24 16.36 -3.81
N TYR A 121 2.88 16.32 -2.62
CA TYR A 121 4.21 16.88 -2.44
C TYR A 121 5.22 16.34 -3.46
N VAL A 122 5.25 15.03 -3.64
CA VAL A 122 6.14 14.35 -4.61
C VAL A 122 5.79 14.75 -6.05
N HIS A 123 4.50 14.83 -6.37
CA HIS A 123 4.03 15.27 -7.70
C HIS A 123 4.39 16.74 -8.00
N ASP A 124 4.33 17.62 -7.00
CA ASP A 124 4.71 19.04 -7.18
C ASP A 124 6.20 19.20 -7.53
N LEU A 125 7.04 18.24 -7.13
CA LEU A 125 8.44 18.16 -7.57
C LEU A 125 8.59 17.57 -8.98
N GLY A 126 7.48 17.16 -9.61
CA GLY A 126 7.42 16.49 -10.92
C GLY A 126 7.99 15.08 -10.88
N LEU A 127 7.88 14.42 -9.75
CA LEU A 127 8.19 13.01 -9.54
C LEU A 127 6.92 12.17 -9.46
N LYS A 128 7.06 10.86 -9.43
CA LYS A 128 5.96 9.90 -9.29
C LYS A 128 6.01 9.26 -7.92
N PHE A 129 4.87 9.18 -7.25
CA PHE A 129 4.74 8.53 -5.94
C PHE A 129 4.22 7.12 -6.08
N GLY A 130 4.74 6.19 -5.30
CA GLY A 130 4.30 4.82 -5.23
C GLY A 130 4.36 4.25 -3.81
N ILE A 131 3.59 3.22 -3.57
CA ILE A 131 3.61 2.43 -2.33
C ILE A 131 3.75 0.95 -2.65
N HIS A 132 4.37 0.22 -1.76
CA HIS A 132 4.35 -1.24 -1.78
C HIS A 132 3.07 -1.73 -1.09
N ILE A 133 2.40 -2.69 -1.69
CA ILE A 133 1.21 -3.34 -1.11
C ILE A 133 1.57 -4.77 -0.76
N MET A 134 1.38 -5.15 0.51
CA MET A 134 1.51 -6.54 0.91
C MET A 134 0.40 -7.39 0.31
N ARG A 135 0.76 -8.56 -0.16
CA ARG A 135 -0.23 -9.56 -0.54
C ARG A 135 -0.90 -10.16 0.69
N GLY A 136 -2.19 -10.46 0.55
CA GLY A 136 -2.97 -11.02 1.64
C GLY A 136 -3.77 -9.98 2.41
N ILE A 137 -4.25 -10.38 3.57
CA ILE A 137 -5.11 -9.58 4.44
C ILE A 137 -4.56 -9.60 5.86
N PRO A 138 -4.59 -8.46 6.61
CA PRO A 138 -4.07 -8.41 7.96
C PRO A 138 -4.71 -9.46 8.88
N ARG A 139 -3.90 -10.18 9.63
CA ARG A 139 -4.40 -11.16 10.60
C ARG A 139 -5.36 -10.53 11.60
N ASN A 140 -5.08 -9.28 12.01
CA ASN A 140 -5.95 -8.53 12.90
C ASN A 140 -7.35 -8.35 12.31
N ALA A 141 -7.45 -8.03 11.01
CA ALA A 141 -8.73 -7.92 10.32
C ALA A 141 -9.49 -9.26 10.30
N VAL A 142 -8.79 -10.35 10.02
CA VAL A 142 -9.37 -11.70 9.95
C VAL A 142 -9.93 -12.11 11.32
N HIS A 143 -9.15 -11.94 12.38
CA HIS A 143 -9.59 -12.30 13.74
C HIS A 143 -10.67 -11.38 14.30
N ALA A 144 -10.71 -10.13 13.86
CA ALA A 144 -11.78 -9.18 14.20
C ALA A 144 -13.04 -9.37 13.35
N HIS A 145 -13.05 -10.27 12.37
CA HIS A 145 -14.13 -10.41 11.40
C HIS A 145 -14.50 -9.07 10.74
N ALA A 146 -13.46 -8.28 10.43
CA ALA A 146 -13.64 -6.95 9.86
C ALA A 146 -14.36 -7.01 8.52
N LYS A 147 -15.08 -5.95 8.21
CA LYS A 147 -15.86 -5.86 6.96
C LYS A 147 -14.94 -5.72 5.75
N ILE A 148 -15.49 -6.00 4.59
CA ILE A 148 -14.89 -5.68 3.29
C ILE A 148 -15.77 -4.62 2.62
N LEU A 149 -15.13 -3.56 2.15
CA LEU A 149 -15.84 -2.46 1.50
C LEU A 149 -16.54 -2.95 0.23
N HIS A 150 -17.79 -2.55 0.05
CA HIS A 150 -18.65 -2.98 -1.06
C HIS A 150 -18.95 -4.48 -1.12
N SER A 151 -18.73 -5.23 -0.05
CA SER A 151 -19.07 -6.64 0.07
C SER A 151 -19.97 -6.89 1.26
N THR A 152 -20.71 -8.02 1.22
CA THR A 152 -21.42 -8.56 2.38
C THR A 152 -20.56 -9.53 3.18
N HIS A 153 -19.38 -9.85 2.67
CA HIS A 153 -18.42 -10.75 3.27
C HIS A 153 -17.48 -10.01 4.23
N THR A 154 -16.84 -10.79 5.09
CA THR A 154 -15.89 -10.33 6.09
C THR A 154 -14.49 -10.92 5.83
N ALA A 155 -13.47 -10.33 6.43
CA ALA A 155 -12.07 -10.69 6.21
C ALA A 155 -11.77 -12.17 6.43
N ASN A 156 -12.43 -12.81 7.43
CA ASN A 156 -12.22 -14.23 7.73
C ASN A 156 -12.83 -15.17 6.68
N GLU A 157 -13.80 -14.72 5.89
CA GLU A 157 -14.43 -15.55 4.85
C GLU A 157 -13.58 -15.64 3.59
N ILE A 158 -12.71 -14.67 3.35
CA ILE A 158 -11.79 -14.68 2.19
C ILE A 158 -10.37 -15.11 2.53
N ALA A 159 -10.04 -15.18 3.82
CA ALA A 159 -8.68 -15.50 4.27
C ALA A 159 -8.36 -17.00 4.15
N GLN A 160 -7.09 -17.27 3.87
CA GLN A 160 -6.49 -18.61 3.94
C GLN A 160 -5.46 -18.66 5.08
N PRO A 161 -5.86 -18.98 6.33
CA PRO A 161 -4.97 -18.95 7.49
C PRO A 161 -3.77 -19.92 7.40
N ASN A 162 -3.89 -20.98 6.57
CA ASN A 162 -2.80 -21.93 6.34
C ASN A 162 -1.82 -21.46 5.24
N ASN A 163 -2.09 -20.35 4.61
CA ASN A 163 -1.25 -19.72 3.59
C ASN A 163 -0.79 -18.38 4.11
N ILE A 164 0.37 -18.33 4.73
CA ILE A 164 0.98 -17.15 5.31
C ILE A 164 2.24 -16.77 4.55
N CYS A 165 2.56 -15.49 4.57
CA CYS A 165 3.86 -15.03 4.12
C CYS A 165 4.91 -15.37 5.18
N GLU A 166 5.84 -16.29 4.87
CA GLU A 166 6.82 -16.77 5.85
C GLU A 166 7.79 -15.67 6.32
N TRP A 167 8.14 -14.76 5.43
CA TRP A 167 9.07 -13.67 5.74
C TRP A 167 8.39 -12.44 6.35
N ASN A 168 7.08 -12.30 6.20
CA ASN A 168 6.28 -11.27 6.87
C ASN A 168 4.94 -11.86 7.31
N PRO A 169 4.87 -12.41 8.55
CA PRO A 169 3.74 -13.20 8.99
C PRO A 169 2.57 -12.38 9.55
N ASP A 170 2.49 -11.08 9.32
CA ASP A 170 1.38 -10.22 9.73
C ASP A 170 0.14 -10.38 8.84
N MET A 171 0.29 -11.04 7.69
CA MET A 171 -0.77 -11.28 6.71
C MET A 171 -1.12 -12.76 6.59
N TYR A 172 -2.43 -13.05 6.42
CA TYR A 172 -2.88 -14.31 5.87
C TYR A 172 -3.03 -14.20 4.35
N GLY A 173 -2.87 -15.31 3.64
CA GLY A 173 -3.24 -15.39 2.24
C GLY A 173 -4.74 -15.14 2.04
N ILE A 174 -5.11 -14.81 0.83
CA ILE A 174 -6.51 -14.69 0.39
C ILE A 174 -6.81 -15.79 -0.62
N ASP A 175 -8.01 -16.37 -0.55
CA ASP A 175 -8.54 -17.18 -1.63
C ASP A 175 -9.04 -16.27 -2.74
N PRO A 176 -8.38 -16.22 -3.90
CA PRO A 176 -8.78 -15.33 -4.99
C PRO A 176 -10.14 -15.70 -5.61
N ALA A 177 -10.65 -16.91 -5.33
CA ALA A 177 -11.95 -17.37 -5.79
C ALA A 177 -13.08 -17.08 -4.79
N ALA A 178 -12.75 -16.66 -3.57
CA ALA A 178 -13.74 -16.31 -2.57
C ALA A 178 -14.52 -15.05 -2.96
N GLU A 179 -15.82 -15.05 -2.73
CA GLU A 179 -16.65 -13.85 -2.86
C GLU A 179 -16.18 -12.79 -1.85
N GLY A 180 -15.95 -11.57 -2.30
CA GLY A 180 -15.38 -10.49 -1.49
C GLY A 180 -13.85 -10.28 -1.66
N ALA A 181 -13.12 -11.24 -2.24
CA ALA A 181 -11.68 -11.12 -2.44
C ALA A 181 -11.32 -10.01 -3.45
N GLN A 182 -12.07 -9.93 -4.55
CA GLN A 182 -11.86 -8.86 -5.54
C GLN A 182 -12.22 -7.50 -4.96
N GLU A 183 -13.33 -7.39 -4.25
CA GLU A 183 -13.79 -6.17 -3.60
C GLU A 183 -12.74 -5.66 -2.57
N TYR A 184 -12.11 -6.59 -1.84
CA TYR A 184 -11.04 -6.22 -0.93
C TYR A 184 -9.86 -5.56 -1.65
N TYR A 185 -9.33 -6.19 -2.70
CA TYR A 185 -8.20 -5.62 -3.45
C TYR A 185 -8.58 -4.34 -4.19
N ASP A 186 -9.77 -4.26 -4.77
CA ASP A 186 -10.26 -3.04 -5.41
C ASP A 186 -10.33 -1.88 -4.41
N SER A 187 -10.72 -2.16 -3.17
CA SER A 187 -10.81 -1.16 -2.11
C SER A 187 -9.45 -0.60 -1.65
N LEU A 188 -8.37 -1.37 -1.83
CA LEU A 188 -7.01 -0.90 -1.50
C LEU A 188 -6.46 0.10 -2.52
N LEU A 189 -7.01 0.07 -3.76
CA LEU A 189 -6.53 0.87 -4.89
C LEU A 189 -7.43 2.07 -5.20
N ALA A 190 -8.51 2.27 -4.42
CA ALA A 190 -9.54 3.29 -4.63
C ALA A 190 -9.18 4.66 -4.05
#